data_ac4639c6f2ad2540563d48bece8cd2d3
#
_entry.id   ac4639c6f2ad2540563d48bece8cd2d3
#
_cell.length_a   1.000
_cell.length_b   1.000
_cell.length_c   1.000
_cell.angle_alpha   90.00
_cell.angle_beta   90.00
_cell.angle_gamma   90.00
#
_symmetry.space_group_name_H-M   'P 1'
#
loop_
_entity.id
_entity.type
_entity.pdbx_description
1 polymer ?
#
loop_
_entity_poly.entity_id
_entity_poly.type
_entity_poly.pdbx_seq_one_letter_code
_entity_poly.pdbx_strand_id
1 'polypeptide(L)'
;MKVLAIDIGGTHVKLLVTGQKAHSEFDSSSGLTPAMLLAGVRKLAKDWKYDAVALAYPGPVWHNRPLAEPFNLGKGWVGFDYRAAFKRPVKIINDAAMQALGSYLHGRMLFLGLGLGTGLGSAMVVDGLLAPMELGHLPYKKATFEDYVGIRGLKKYGKKKWRKHVADVVKRLIAALEPDDVVLGGGNIHKLKVLPPGCRAGDNGNAFLGGFRMWEEAGARQSSARARPLLKQRKETKAFVQAETKKAQI
;
A
#
# COMPACT_ATOMS: atom_id res chain seq x y z
N MET A 1 -20.35 10.56 -6.92
CA MET A 1 -20.23 9.11 -7.14
C MET A 1 -19.92 8.43 -5.82
N LYS A 2 -20.65 7.39 -5.42
CA LYS A 2 -20.37 6.58 -4.25
C LYS A 2 -19.53 5.37 -4.65
N VAL A 3 -18.42 5.15 -3.96
CA VAL A 3 -17.49 4.06 -4.25
C VAL A 3 -17.51 3.06 -3.10
N LEU A 4 -17.64 1.78 -3.43
CA LEU A 4 -17.40 0.68 -2.50
C LEU A 4 -15.91 0.31 -2.58
N ALA A 5 -15.16 0.59 -1.55
CA ALA A 5 -13.78 0.14 -1.40
C ALA A 5 -13.74 -1.21 -0.68
N ILE A 6 -13.04 -2.16 -1.25
CA ILE A 6 -12.86 -3.52 -0.73
C ILE A 6 -11.36 -3.77 -0.57
N ASP A 7 -10.94 -4.07 0.65
CA ASP A 7 -9.56 -4.43 0.99
C ASP A 7 -9.49 -5.94 1.30
N ILE A 8 -8.84 -6.69 0.42
CA ILE A 8 -8.70 -8.15 0.56
C ILE A 8 -7.40 -8.44 1.33
N GLY A 9 -7.52 -8.61 2.63
CA GLY A 9 -6.40 -9.03 3.47
C GLY A 9 -6.31 -10.55 3.65
N GLY A 10 -5.19 -11.02 4.19
CA GLY A 10 -4.97 -12.46 4.44
C GLY A 10 -5.81 -13.05 5.59
N THR A 11 -6.42 -12.22 6.44
CA THR A 11 -7.27 -12.64 7.57
C THR A 11 -8.69 -12.11 7.49
N HIS A 12 -8.89 -10.93 6.93
CA HIS A 12 -10.18 -10.28 6.80
C HIS A 12 -10.31 -9.60 5.44
N VAL A 13 -11.51 -9.65 4.90
CA VAL A 13 -11.93 -8.75 3.81
C VAL A 13 -12.70 -7.61 4.44
N LYS A 14 -12.26 -6.39 4.19
CA LYS A 14 -12.86 -5.17 4.74
C LYS A 14 -13.55 -4.36 3.67
N LEU A 15 -14.68 -3.77 4.01
CA LEU A 15 -15.52 -3.01 3.10
C LEU A 15 -15.91 -1.67 3.70
N LEU A 16 -15.83 -0.63 2.89
CA LEU A 16 -16.33 0.71 3.25
C LEU A 16 -16.91 1.38 2.01
N VAL A 17 -18.05 2.04 2.15
CA VAL A 17 -18.59 2.88 1.09
C VAL A 17 -18.41 4.36 1.42
N THR A 18 -18.20 5.18 0.40
CA THR A 18 -18.04 6.64 0.54
C THR A 18 -19.14 7.24 1.40
N GLY A 19 -18.74 7.97 2.45
CA GLY A 19 -19.62 8.66 3.39
C GLY A 19 -19.96 7.86 4.65
N GLN A 20 -19.60 6.57 4.74
CA GLN A 20 -19.67 5.81 5.98
C GLN A 20 -18.44 6.05 6.87
N LYS A 21 -18.63 5.99 8.19
CA LYS A 21 -17.55 6.19 9.18
C LYS A 21 -16.89 4.89 9.62
N ALA A 22 -17.63 3.78 9.62
CA ALA A 22 -17.15 2.47 10.06
C ALA A 22 -17.17 1.48 8.91
N HIS A 23 -16.11 0.71 8.78
CA HIS A 23 -16.06 -0.41 7.84
C HIS A 23 -16.81 -1.63 8.39
N SER A 24 -17.24 -2.50 7.48
CA SER A 24 -17.66 -3.86 7.78
C SER A 24 -16.61 -4.84 7.30
N GLU A 25 -16.52 -6.00 7.96
CA GLU A 25 -15.56 -7.02 7.57
C GLU A 25 -16.12 -8.43 7.71
N PHE A 26 -15.51 -9.37 7.03
CA PHE A 26 -15.70 -10.80 7.21
C PHE A 26 -14.37 -11.54 7.08
N ASP A 27 -14.31 -12.75 7.65
CA ASP A 27 -13.08 -13.51 7.67
C ASP A 27 -12.65 -13.94 6.27
N SER A 28 -11.36 -13.73 6.00
CA SER A 28 -10.67 -14.25 4.83
C SER A 28 -9.98 -15.55 5.21
N SER A 29 -10.29 -16.63 4.52
CA SER A 29 -9.63 -17.93 4.71
C SER A 29 -8.63 -18.19 3.57
N SER A 30 -7.71 -19.13 3.78
CA SER A 30 -6.81 -19.60 2.72
C SER A 30 -7.53 -20.22 1.51
N GLY A 31 -8.83 -20.51 1.66
CA GLY A 31 -9.69 -20.99 0.57
C GLY A 31 -10.57 -19.91 -0.06
N LEU A 32 -10.42 -18.62 0.32
CA LEU A 32 -11.27 -17.55 -0.22
C LEU A 32 -11.13 -17.45 -1.73
N THR A 33 -12.23 -17.64 -2.44
CA THR A 33 -12.32 -17.49 -3.90
C THR A 33 -13.08 -16.21 -4.28
N PRO A 34 -13.04 -15.75 -5.55
CA PRO A 34 -13.85 -14.63 -6.01
C PRO A 34 -15.35 -14.80 -5.78
N ALA A 35 -15.87 -16.02 -5.93
CA ALA A 35 -17.29 -16.30 -5.66
C ALA A 35 -17.64 -16.11 -4.17
N MET A 36 -16.76 -16.56 -3.26
CA MET A 36 -16.95 -16.38 -1.82
C MET A 36 -16.80 -14.90 -1.44
N LEU A 37 -15.85 -14.18 -2.04
CA LEU A 37 -15.73 -12.73 -1.89
C LEU A 37 -17.06 -12.04 -2.24
N LEU A 38 -17.62 -12.33 -3.41
CA LEU A 38 -18.88 -11.74 -3.85
C LEU A 38 -20.05 -12.07 -2.92
N ALA A 39 -20.13 -13.31 -2.43
CA ALA A 39 -21.16 -13.71 -1.47
C ALA A 39 -21.07 -12.91 -0.17
N GLY A 40 -19.84 -12.77 0.39
CA GLY A 40 -19.58 -11.96 1.58
C GLY A 40 -19.91 -10.49 1.37
N VAL A 41 -19.49 -9.91 0.25
CA VAL A 41 -19.80 -8.52 -0.12
C VAL A 41 -21.31 -8.31 -0.26
N ARG A 42 -22.01 -9.18 -0.95
CA ARG A 42 -23.47 -9.09 -1.12
C ARG A 42 -24.22 -9.18 0.21
N LYS A 43 -23.74 -10.03 1.12
CA LYS A 43 -24.32 -10.17 2.46
C LYS A 43 -24.17 -8.89 3.28
N LEU A 44 -22.95 -8.31 3.34
CA LEU A 44 -22.66 -7.14 4.17
C LEU A 44 -23.15 -5.84 3.56
N ALA A 45 -23.04 -5.70 2.24
CA ALA A 45 -23.36 -4.48 1.52
C ALA A 45 -24.77 -4.49 0.84
N LYS A 46 -25.66 -5.39 1.27
CA LYS A 46 -26.97 -5.59 0.61
C LYS A 46 -27.80 -4.31 0.53
N ASP A 47 -27.75 -3.48 1.57
CA ASP A 47 -28.51 -2.24 1.67
C ASP A 47 -27.68 -1.00 1.30
N TRP A 48 -26.42 -1.21 0.86
CA TRP A 48 -25.52 -0.11 0.52
C TRP A 48 -25.71 0.33 -0.93
N LYS A 49 -25.79 1.63 -1.15
CA LYS A 49 -25.85 2.22 -2.49
C LYS A 49 -24.46 2.67 -2.91
N TYR A 50 -23.95 2.10 -4.02
CA TYR A 50 -22.68 2.49 -4.63
C TYR A 50 -22.75 2.40 -6.15
N ASP A 51 -21.97 3.23 -6.81
CA ASP A 51 -21.93 3.39 -8.27
C ASP A 51 -20.76 2.63 -8.88
N ALA A 52 -19.67 2.46 -8.11
CA ALA A 52 -18.41 1.88 -8.55
C ALA A 52 -17.71 1.11 -7.43
N VAL A 53 -16.78 0.23 -7.80
CA VAL A 53 -16.00 -0.61 -6.87
C VAL A 53 -14.51 -0.34 -7.04
N ALA A 54 -13.80 -0.16 -5.93
CA ALA A 54 -12.35 -0.17 -5.84
C ALA A 54 -11.90 -1.42 -5.08
N LEU A 55 -11.07 -2.25 -5.69
CA LEU A 55 -10.63 -3.53 -5.12
C LEU A 55 -9.12 -3.51 -4.88
N ALA A 56 -8.70 -3.64 -3.61
CA ALA A 56 -7.33 -3.91 -3.23
C ALA A 56 -7.07 -5.40 -3.32
N TYR A 57 -6.19 -5.80 -4.21
CA TYR A 57 -5.86 -7.18 -4.51
C TYR A 57 -4.51 -7.57 -3.89
N PRO A 58 -4.41 -8.70 -3.15
CA PRO A 58 -3.16 -9.11 -2.51
C PRO A 58 -2.23 -9.85 -3.48
N GLY A 59 -1.80 -9.17 -4.52
CA GLY A 59 -0.94 -9.68 -5.57
C GLY A 59 -0.70 -8.68 -6.69
N PRO A 60 0.11 -9.04 -7.70
CA PRO A 60 0.41 -8.16 -8.82
C PRO A 60 -0.83 -7.90 -9.68
N VAL A 61 -1.03 -6.64 -10.07
CA VAL A 61 -2.12 -6.20 -10.93
C VAL A 61 -1.57 -5.38 -12.09
N TRP A 62 -2.00 -5.67 -13.31
CA TRP A 62 -1.66 -4.94 -14.51
C TRP A 62 -2.90 -4.57 -15.31
N HIS A 63 -3.01 -3.31 -15.67
CA HIS A 63 -4.18 -2.81 -16.42
C HIS A 63 -5.52 -3.29 -15.84
N ASN A 64 -5.69 -3.13 -14.52
CA ASN A 64 -6.94 -3.49 -13.83
C ASN A 64 -7.24 -5.01 -13.79
N ARG A 65 -6.23 -5.86 -13.97
CA ARG A 65 -6.35 -7.33 -13.99
C ARG A 65 -5.31 -7.97 -13.07
N PRO A 66 -5.71 -8.88 -12.17
CA PRO A 66 -4.76 -9.74 -11.45
C PRO A 66 -3.89 -10.55 -12.43
N LEU A 67 -2.58 -10.55 -12.22
CA LEU A 67 -1.61 -11.27 -13.03
C LEU A 67 -1.27 -12.65 -12.48
N ALA A 68 -1.41 -12.86 -11.19
CA ALA A 68 -1.12 -14.12 -10.52
C ALA A 68 -2.15 -14.38 -9.44
N GLU A 69 -2.35 -15.64 -9.09
CA GLU A 69 -3.18 -16.05 -7.96
C GLU A 69 -2.57 -15.54 -6.65
N PRO A 70 -3.39 -15.14 -5.66
CA PRO A 70 -2.88 -14.64 -4.39
C PRO A 70 -2.22 -15.79 -3.61
N PHE A 71 -1.09 -15.52 -2.99
CA PHE A 71 -0.30 -16.55 -2.31
C PHE A 71 -1.03 -17.24 -1.14
N ASN A 72 -1.87 -16.50 -0.42
CA ASN A 72 -2.51 -16.96 0.82
C ASN A 72 -4.02 -17.16 0.70
N LEU A 73 -4.58 -17.18 -0.50
CA LEU A 73 -6.03 -17.34 -0.73
C LEU A 73 -6.30 -18.50 -1.69
N GLY A 74 -7.58 -18.80 -1.91
CA GLY A 74 -8.03 -19.74 -2.93
C GLY A 74 -7.69 -19.27 -4.35
N LYS A 75 -8.01 -20.08 -5.32
CA LYS A 75 -7.72 -19.82 -6.75
C LYS A 75 -8.94 -19.26 -7.49
N GLY A 76 -8.73 -18.93 -8.77
CA GLY A 76 -9.76 -18.44 -9.68
C GLY A 76 -9.88 -16.93 -9.76
N TRP A 77 -8.85 -16.21 -9.30
CA TRP A 77 -8.81 -14.75 -9.33
C TRP A 77 -8.34 -14.20 -10.66
N VAL A 78 -7.39 -14.91 -11.31
CA VAL A 78 -6.88 -14.54 -12.62
C VAL A 78 -7.94 -14.84 -13.68
N GLY A 79 -8.24 -13.85 -14.53
CA GLY A 79 -9.27 -13.98 -15.59
C GLY A 79 -10.72 -13.86 -15.10
N PHE A 80 -10.95 -13.67 -13.79
CA PHE A 80 -12.31 -13.46 -13.27
C PHE A 80 -12.92 -12.14 -13.76
N ASP A 81 -14.18 -12.18 -14.22
CA ASP A 81 -14.89 -10.98 -14.67
C ASP A 81 -15.55 -10.23 -13.50
N TYR A 82 -14.76 -9.42 -12.84
CA TYR A 82 -15.21 -8.60 -11.70
C TYR A 82 -16.32 -7.62 -12.11
N ARG A 83 -16.26 -7.06 -13.33
CA ARG A 83 -17.25 -6.07 -13.79
C ARG A 83 -18.63 -6.72 -13.97
N ALA A 84 -18.69 -7.87 -14.59
CA ALA A 84 -19.94 -8.62 -14.71
C ALA A 84 -20.47 -9.06 -13.34
N ALA A 85 -19.58 -9.53 -12.47
CA ALA A 85 -19.93 -10.05 -11.16
C ALA A 85 -20.50 -8.98 -10.20
N PHE A 86 -19.92 -7.78 -10.17
CA PHE A 86 -20.41 -6.64 -9.39
C PHE A 86 -21.52 -5.85 -10.09
N LYS A 87 -21.72 -6.04 -11.40
CA LYS A 87 -22.64 -5.25 -12.24
C LYS A 87 -22.39 -3.74 -12.11
N ARG A 88 -21.15 -3.34 -11.91
CA ARG A 88 -20.67 -1.97 -11.72
C ARG A 88 -19.28 -1.85 -12.32
N PRO A 89 -18.83 -0.63 -12.64
CA PRO A 89 -17.43 -0.38 -12.96
C PRO A 89 -16.53 -0.79 -11.78
N VAL A 90 -15.45 -1.52 -12.08
CA VAL A 90 -14.47 -1.98 -11.07
C VAL A 90 -13.09 -1.48 -11.45
N LYS A 91 -12.39 -0.91 -10.49
CA LYS A 91 -10.95 -0.66 -10.56
C LYS A 91 -10.23 -1.54 -9.56
N ILE A 92 -9.17 -2.21 -10.01
CA ILE A 92 -8.37 -3.15 -9.22
C ILE A 92 -6.93 -2.68 -9.21
N ILE A 93 -6.35 -2.59 -8.04
CA ILE A 93 -4.90 -2.35 -7.87
C ILE A 93 -4.36 -3.26 -6.75
N ASN A 94 -3.05 -3.36 -6.66
CA ASN A 94 -2.40 -4.03 -5.54
C ASN A 94 -2.76 -3.34 -4.20
N ASP A 95 -2.86 -4.12 -3.13
CA ASP A 95 -3.24 -3.66 -1.78
C ASP A 95 -2.29 -2.59 -1.22
N ALA A 96 -0.97 -2.80 -1.35
CA ALA A 96 0.02 -1.81 -0.94
C ALA A 96 -0.08 -0.52 -1.76
N ALA A 97 -0.37 -0.62 -3.05
CA ALA A 97 -0.59 0.53 -3.92
C ALA A 97 -1.85 1.31 -3.53
N MET A 98 -2.94 0.63 -3.16
CA MET A 98 -4.15 1.30 -2.69
C MET A 98 -3.90 2.01 -1.35
N GLN A 99 -3.19 1.38 -0.42
CA GLN A 99 -2.82 1.99 0.85
C GLN A 99 -1.88 3.19 0.66
N ALA A 100 -0.91 3.10 -0.27
CA ALA A 100 -0.02 4.19 -0.63
C ALA A 100 -0.80 5.40 -1.19
N LEU A 101 -1.73 5.16 -2.12
CA LEU A 101 -2.56 6.21 -2.69
C LEU A 101 -3.42 6.92 -1.63
N GLY A 102 -3.95 6.18 -0.66
CA GLY A 102 -4.70 6.76 0.46
C GLY A 102 -3.83 7.53 1.46
N SER A 103 -2.58 7.14 1.60
CA SER A 103 -1.61 7.80 2.48
C SER A 103 -0.98 9.04 1.84
N TYR A 104 -1.10 9.20 0.52
CA TYR A 104 -0.54 10.33 -0.21
C TYR A 104 -1.14 11.65 0.24
N LEU A 105 -0.28 12.63 0.52
CA LEU A 105 -0.66 14.00 0.82
C LEU A 105 -0.52 14.84 -0.46
N HIS A 106 -1.61 15.46 -0.88
CA HIS A 106 -1.59 16.31 -2.07
C HIS A 106 -0.49 17.38 -2.00
N GLY A 107 0.09 17.71 -3.14
CA GLY A 107 1.18 18.70 -3.25
C GLY A 107 2.57 18.14 -2.99
N ARG A 108 2.73 16.82 -2.80
CA ARG A 108 4.03 16.15 -2.82
C ARG A 108 4.33 15.70 -4.25
N MET A 109 5.50 16.05 -4.77
CA MET A 109 5.88 15.65 -6.13
C MET A 109 6.22 14.17 -6.19
N LEU A 110 6.98 13.67 -5.20
CA LEU A 110 7.39 12.29 -5.11
C LEU A 110 7.09 11.71 -3.72
N PHE A 111 6.13 10.82 -3.66
CA PHE A 111 5.73 10.10 -2.46
C PHE A 111 6.09 8.62 -2.58
N LEU A 112 6.66 8.03 -1.54
CA LEU A 112 6.97 6.61 -1.45
C LEU A 112 6.17 5.96 -0.31
N GLY A 113 5.29 5.02 -0.66
CA GLY A 113 4.59 4.16 0.27
C GLY A 113 5.26 2.80 0.38
N LEU A 114 5.55 2.35 1.60
CA LEU A 114 6.14 1.04 1.90
C LEU A 114 5.27 0.28 2.89
N GLY A 115 4.87 -0.93 2.54
CA GLY A 115 4.05 -1.82 3.35
C GLY A 115 4.86 -2.97 3.97
N LEU A 116 5.08 -2.95 5.28
CA LEU A 116 5.75 -4.01 6.04
C LEU A 116 4.74 -5.10 6.43
N GLY A 117 4.58 -6.09 5.59
CA GLY A 117 3.62 -7.19 5.73
C GLY A 117 4.26 -8.57 5.61
N THR A 118 3.64 -9.43 4.82
CA THR A 118 4.20 -10.74 4.42
C THR A 118 5.55 -10.55 3.69
N GLY A 119 5.59 -9.60 2.74
CA GLY A 119 6.79 -9.13 2.07
C GLY A 119 7.04 -7.65 2.36
N LEU A 120 7.53 -6.93 1.34
CA LEU A 120 7.67 -5.49 1.29
C LEU A 120 6.86 -4.96 0.11
N GLY A 121 5.59 -4.62 0.34
CA GLY A 121 4.79 -3.92 -0.65
C GLY A 121 5.30 -2.50 -0.87
N SER A 122 5.24 -2.00 -2.09
CA SER A 122 5.71 -0.65 -2.42
C SER A 122 4.92 -0.03 -3.55
N ALA A 123 4.74 1.27 -3.48
CA ALA A 123 4.20 2.08 -4.56
C ALA A 123 4.71 3.51 -4.46
N MET A 124 4.82 4.18 -5.59
CA MET A 124 5.12 5.61 -5.67
C MET A 124 3.91 6.37 -6.15
N VAL A 125 3.80 7.62 -5.71
CA VAL A 125 2.91 8.60 -6.33
C VAL A 125 3.76 9.76 -6.79
N VAL A 126 3.77 10.01 -8.10
CA VAL A 126 4.53 11.07 -8.74
C VAL A 126 3.54 12.06 -9.33
N ASP A 127 3.56 13.29 -8.87
CA ASP A 127 2.62 14.34 -9.31
C ASP A 127 1.14 13.91 -9.28
N GLY A 128 0.76 13.15 -8.24
CA GLY A 128 -0.59 12.61 -8.08
C GLY A 128 -0.88 11.35 -8.90
N LEU A 129 0.06 10.87 -9.71
CA LEU A 129 -0.08 9.63 -10.48
C LEU A 129 0.51 8.45 -9.71
N LEU A 130 -0.29 7.42 -9.51
CA LEU A 130 0.13 6.19 -8.85
C LEU A 130 1.00 5.35 -9.80
N ALA A 131 2.19 4.98 -9.34
CA ALA A 131 3.09 4.02 -9.97
C ALA A 131 3.31 2.83 -9.01
N PRO A 132 2.64 1.70 -9.22
CA PRO A 132 2.89 0.46 -8.48
C PRO A 132 4.33 0.00 -8.71
N MET A 133 4.99 -0.50 -7.65
CA MET A 133 6.38 -0.94 -7.71
C MET A 133 6.57 -2.22 -6.91
N GLU A 134 7.55 -3.02 -7.31
CA GLU A 134 7.94 -4.27 -6.62
C GLU A 134 9.37 -4.13 -6.06
N LEU A 135 9.61 -3.06 -5.30
CA LEU A 135 10.92 -2.78 -4.70
C LEU A 135 11.36 -3.87 -3.70
N GLY A 136 10.42 -4.65 -3.18
CA GLY A 136 10.71 -5.79 -2.33
C GLY A 136 11.63 -6.83 -2.97
N HIS A 137 11.60 -6.96 -4.29
CA HIS A 137 12.40 -7.92 -5.05
C HIS A 137 13.84 -7.46 -5.32
N LEU A 138 14.19 -6.21 -4.98
CA LEU A 138 15.57 -5.73 -5.17
C LEU A 138 16.56 -6.55 -4.33
N PRO A 139 17.76 -6.83 -4.89
CA PRO A 139 18.80 -7.58 -4.19
C PRO A 139 19.24 -6.92 -2.90
N TYR A 140 19.39 -7.71 -1.84
CA TYR A 140 19.87 -7.24 -0.54
C TYR A 140 20.64 -8.35 0.17
N LYS A 141 21.93 -8.12 0.41
CA LYS A 141 22.81 -9.12 1.00
C LYS A 141 22.80 -10.44 0.18
N LYS A 142 22.27 -11.54 0.78
CA LYS A 142 22.22 -12.87 0.15
C LYS A 142 20.83 -13.21 -0.43
N ALA A 143 19.88 -12.27 -0.44
CA ALA A 143 18.51 -12.48 -0.91
C ALA A 143 17.89 -11.14 -1.37
N THR A 144 16.63 -10.88 -1.11
CA THR A 144 15.92 -9.66 -1.51
C THR A 144 15.55 -8.79 -0.29
N PHE A 145 15.12 -7.55 -0.54
CA PHE A 145 14.63 -6.68 0.54
C PHE A 145 13.53 -7.36 1.34
N GLU A 146 12.52 -7.95 0.68
CA GLU A 146 11.39 -8.56 1.39
C GLU A 146 11.79 -9.77 2.23
N ASP A 147 12.81 -10.55 1.84
CA ASP A 147 13.31 -11.67 2.64
C ASP A 147 13.87 -11.24 3.99
N TYR A 148 14.33 -9.99 4.08
CA TYR A 148 14.88 -9.42 5.31
C TYR A 148 13.90 -8.56 6.09
N VAL A 149 12.98 -7.83 5.43
CA VAL A 149 12.08 -6.88 6.10
C VAL A 149 10.63 -7.35 6.17
N GLY A 150 10.23 -8.37 5.41
CA GLY A 150 8.94 -9.03 5.53
C GLY A 150 8.86 -9.97 6.74
N ILE A 151 7.74 -10.70 6.84
CA ILE A 151 7.49 -11.62 7.96
C ILE A 151 8.54 -12.73 8.07
N ARG A 152 9.10 -13.20 6.93
CA ARG A 152 10.17 -14.20 6.90
C ARG A 152 11.42 -13.69 7.63
N GLY A 153 11.84 -12.48 7.32
CA GLY A 153 12.97 -11.83 7.98
C GLY A 153 12.73 -11.57 9.45
N LEU A 154 11.53 -11.13 9.82
CA LEU A 154 11.14 -10.94 11.22
C LEU A 154 11.23 -12.24 12.03
N LYS A 155 10.73 -13.35 11.49
CA LYS A 155 10.81 -14.68 12.13
C LYS A 155 12.26 -15.17 12.24
N LYS A 156 13.03 -15.04 11.15
CA LYS A 156 14.43 -15.54 11.06
C LYS A 156 15.41 -14.78 11.96
N TYR A 157 15.32 -13.45 11.98
CA TYR A 157 16.34 -12.60 12.63
C TYR A 157 15.87 -12.03 13.98
N GLY A 158 14.62 -12.16 14.33
CA GLY A 158 14.01 -11.58 15.53
C GLY A 158 13.88 -10.05 15.44
N LYS A 159 13.04 -9.47 16.31
CA LYS A 159 12.65 -8.05 16.25
C LYS A 159 13.85 -7.07 16.22
N LYS A 160 14.93 -7.33 17.01
CA LYS A 160 16.07 -6.41 17.12
C LYS A 160 16.86 -6.29 15.82
N LYS A 161 17.22 -7.42 15.19
CA LYS A 161 17.94 -7.44 13.91
C LYS A 161 17.04 -7.02 12.76
N TRP A 162 15.77 -7.46 12.76
CA TRP A 162 14.80 -7.08 11.74
C TRP A 162 14.63 -5.55 11.66
N ARG A 163 14.51 -4.84 12.79
CA ARG A 163 14.45 -3.36 12.81
C ARG A 163 15.66 -2.71 12.15
N LYS A 164 16.85 -3.28 12.34
CA LYS A 164 18.07 -2.78 11.68
C LYS A 164 17.99 -2.96 10.17
N HIS A 165 17.46 -4.11 9.70
CA HIS A 165 17.25 -4.34 8.27
C HIS A 165 16.21 -3.39 7.69
N VAL A 166 15.11 -3.15 8.38
CA VAL A 166 14.10 -2.17 7.95
C VAL A 166 14.73 -0.79 7.80
N ALA A 167 15.47 -0.32 8.80
CA ALA A 167 16.13 0.98 8.74
C ALA A 167 17.15 1.10 7.60
N ASP A 168 17.94 0.04 7.34
CA ASP A 168 18.92 0.04 6.26
C ASP A 168 18.24 0.02 4.87
N VAL A 169 17.21 -0.80 4.68
CA VAL A 169 16.46 -0.87 3.42
C VAL A 169 15.76 0.46 3.12
N VAL A 170 15.07 1.03 4.10
CA VAL A 170 14.41 2.34 3.96
C VAL A 170 15.42 3.43 3.62
N LYS A 171 16.57 3.47 4.31
CA LYS A 171 17.65 4.41 4.01
C LYS A 171 18.12 4.31 2.55
N ARG A 172 18.31 3.09 2.05
CA ARG A 172 18.73 2.84 0.65
C ARG A 172 17.68 3.33 -0.34
N LEU A 173 16.39 3.06 -0.07
CA LEU A 173 15.31 3.51 -0.93
C LEU A 173 15.16 5.03 -0.93
N ILE A 174 15.30 5.69 0.23
CA ILE A 174 15.32 7.15 0.32
C ILE A 174 16.49 7.74 -0.49
N ALA A 175 17.68 7.15 -0.36
CA ALA A 175 18.86 7.63 -1.09
C ALA A 175 18.77 7.43 -2.60
N ALA A 176 18.13 6.34 -3.04
CA ALA A 176 18.00 6.01 -4.46
C ALA A 176 16.87 6.80 -5.16
N LEU A 177 15.77 7.05 -4.46
CA LEU A 177 14.55 7.62 -5.04
C LEU A 177 14.32 9.10 -4.69
N GLU A 178 15.04 9.61 -3.69
CA GLU A 178 14.92 11.00 -3.19
C GLU A 178 13.46 11.47 -2.98
N PRO A 179 12.57 10.68 -2.33
CA PRO A 179 11.19 11.05 -2.18
C PRO A 179 11.01 12.26 -1.24
N ASP A 180 9.97 13.05 -1.50
CA ASP A 180 9.59 14.18 -0.64
C ASP A 180 8.87 13.72 0.63
N ASP A 181 8.25 12.53 0.60
CA ASP A 181 7.49 11.96 1.71
C ASP A 181 7.55 10.43 1.67
N VAL A 182 7.82 9.80 2.80
CA VAL A 182 7.88 8.33 2.93
C VAL A 182 6.93 7.87 4.01
N VAL A 183 6.01 6.98 3.65
CA VAL A 183 5.07 6.37 4.58
C VAL A 183 5.40 4.89 4.77
N LEU A 184 5.50 4.49 6.03
CA LEU A 184 5.58 3.08 6.41
C LEU A 184 4.23 2.62 6.93
N GLY A 185 3.68 1.59 6.32
CA GLY A 185 2.42 0.94 6.69
C GLY A 185 2.58 -0.57 6.84
N GLY A 186 1.44 -1.27 6.76
CA GLY A 186 1.39 -2.72 6.85
C GLY A 186 1.33 -3.26 8.29
N GLY A 187 0.94 -4.53 8.41
CA GLY A 187 0.63 -5.16 9.70
C GLY A 187 1.81 -5.29 10.68
N ASN A 188 3.06 -5.08 10.23
CA ASN A 188 4.23 -5.19 11.10
C ASN A 188 4.81 -3.85 11.56
N ILE A 189 4.23 -2.72 11.14
CA ILE A 189 4.75 -1.39 11.50
C ILE A 189 4.79 -1.17 13.02
N HIS A 190 3.80 -1.66 13.76
CA HIS A 190 3.74 -1.54 15.21
C HIS A 190 4.90 -2.24 15.93
N LYS A 191 5.66 -3.10 15.25
CA LYS A 191 6.85 -3.76 15.78
C LYS A 191 8.10 -2.89 15.70
N LEU A 192 8.05 -1.76 14.99
CA LEU A 192 9.08 -0.73 15.03
C LEU A 192 8.91 0.07 16.32
N LYS A 193 9.99 0.22 17.10
CA LYS A 193 9.97 1.08 18.30
C LYS A 193 10.07 2.57 17.92
N VAL A 194 10.89 2.84 16.90
CA VAL A 194 11.13 4.16 16.32
C VAL A 194 11.09 3.99 14.81
N LEU A 195 10.47 4.91 14.13
CA LEU A 195 10.46 4.94 12.66
C LEU A 195 11.85 5.35 12.15
N PRO A 196 12.28 4.82 10.99
CA PRO A 196 13.46 5.34 10.30
C PRO A 196 13.34 6.85 10.04
N PRO A 197 14.45 7.60 10.11
CA PRO A 197 14.43 9.03 9.81
C PRO A 197 13.84 9.34 8.45
N GLY A 198 13.09 10.44 8.36
CA GLY A 198 12.40 10.83 7.12
C GLY A 198 11.11 10.08 6.82
N CYS A 199 10.67 9.19 7.73
CA CYS A 199 9.44 8.42 7.56
C CYS A 199 8.35 8.84 8.53
N ARG A 200 7.10 8.67 8.12
CA ARG A 200 5.93 8.73 8.99
C ARG A 200 5.14 7.41 8.97
N ALA A 201 4.35 7.17 9.99
CA ALA A 201 3.46 6.02 10.02
C ALA A 201 2.27 6.24 9.09
N GLY A 202 1.88 5.18 8.38
CA GLY A 202 0.61 5.09 7.67
C GLY A 202 -0.48 4.50 8.58
N ASP A 203 -1.73 4.78 8.22
CA ASP A 203 -2.91 4.19 8.83
C ASP A 203 -3.48 3.09 7.92
N ASN A 204 -3.90 1.96 8.49
CA ASN A 204 -4.50 0.88 7.70
C ASN A 204 -5.85 1.27 7.07
N GLY A 205 -6.56 2.24 7.64
CA GLY A 205 -7.77 2.84 7.06
C GLY A 205 -7.50 3.58 5.75
N ASN A 206 -6.25 3.93 5.46
CA ASN A 206 -5.88 4.60 4.22
C ASN A 206 -6.14 3.75 2.96
N ALA A 207 -6.25 2.43 3.07
CA ALA A 207 -6.67 1.60 1.94
C ALA A 207 -8.04 2.03 1.39
N PHE A 208 -9.01 2.34 2.25
CA PHE A 208 -10.32 2.83 1.81
C PHE A 208 -10.23 4.19 1.14
N LEU A 209 -9.47 5.12 1.74
CA LEU A 209 -9.25 6.43 1.13
C LEU A 209 -8.58 6.31 -0.24
N GLY A 210 -7.59 5.40 -0.38
CA GLY A 210 -6.98 5.08 -1.65
C GLY A 210 -7.97 4.55 -2.67
N GLY A 211 -8.86 3.64 -2.24
CA GLY A 211 -9.94 3.12 -3.08
C GLY A 211 -10.88 4.22 -3.58
N PHE A 212 -11.24 5.18 -2.74
CA PHE A 212 -12.06 6.33 -3.17
C PHE A 212 -11.31 7.21 -4.16
N ARG A 213 -10.04 7.50 -3.89
CA ARG A 213 -9.18 8.31 -4.76
C ARG A 213 -8.92 7.70 -6.14
N MET A 214 -9.02 6.38 -6.28
CA MET A 214 -8.92 5.75 -7.61
C MET A 214 -9.97 6.28 -8.59
N TRP A 215 -11.10 6.78 -8.08
CA TRP A 215 -12.23 7.28 -8.87
C TRP A 215 -12.28 8.82 -8.96
N GLU A 216 -11.37 9.52 -8.31
CA GLU A 216 -11.20 10.96 -8.49
C GLU A 216 -10.52 11.23 -9.84
N GLU A 217 -10.90 12.33 -10.51
CA GLU A 217 -10.22 12.78 -11.72
C GLU A 217 -8.79 13.23 -11.42
N ALA A 218 -7.86 12.98 -12.32
CA ALA A 218 -6.46 13.34 -12.13
C ALA A 218 -6.26 14.85 -11.85
N GLY A 219 -7.10 15.72 -12.43
CA GLY A 219 -7.09 17.15 -12.17
C GLY A 219 -7.56 17.57 -10.78
N ALA A 220 -8.51 16.83 -10.19
CA ALA A 220 -8.99 17.11 -8.83
C ALA A 220 -7.93 16.79 -7.76
N ARG A 221 -6.99 15.88 -8.07
CA ARG A 221 -5.87 15.53 -7.18
C ARG A 221 -4.83 16.65 -7.04
N GLN A 222 -4.74 17.54 -8.02
CA GLN A 222 -3.79 18.67 -8.04
C GLN A 222 -4.35 19.95 -7.39
N SER A 223 -5.66 20.16 -7.41
CA SER A 223 -6.27 21.47 -7.06
C SER A 223 -6.43 21.74 -5.56
N SER A 224 -6.27 20.74 -4.68
CA SER A 224 -6.45 20.90 -3.23
C SER A 224 -5.16 21.27 -2.46
N ALA A 225 -4.04 21.45 -3.13
CA ALA A 225 -2.74 21.67 -2.52
C ALA A 225 -2.27 23.11 -2.67
N ARG A 226 -2.60 23.99 -1.73
CA ARG A 226 -1.76 25.15 -1.43
C ARG A 226 -0.43 24.63 -0.85
N ALA A 227 0.64 24.73 -1.62
CA ALA A 227 1.99 24.33 -1.25
C ALA A 227 2.44 24.99 0.07
N ARG A 228 2.66 24.19 1.10
CA ARG A 228 3.56 24.59 2.19
C ARG A 228 5.01 24.28 1.76
N PRO A 229 6.01 25.07 2.16
CA PRO A 229 7.35 25.00 1.56
C PRO A 229 8.01 23.64 1.79
N LEU A 230 8.13 22.86 0.72
CA LEU A 230 8.83 21.60 0.57
C LEU A 230 10.33 21.65 0.91
N LEU A 231 10.90 22.86 0.92
CA LEU A 231 12.33 23.11 1.08
C LEU A 231 12.92 22.67 2.42
N LYS A 232 12.14 22.69 3.51
CA LYS A 232 12.67 22.37 4.84
C LYS A 232 12.88 20.87 5.01
N GLN A 233 11.91 20.06 4.64
CA GLN A 233 11.96 18.60 4.80
C GLN A 233 12.98 17.97 3.83
N ARG A 234 13.08 18.47 2.61
CA ARG A 234 14.10 18.05 1.62
C ARG A 234 15.53 18.36 2.10
N LYS A 235 15.73 19.50 2.78
CA LYS A 235 17.03 19.84 3.41
C LYS A 235 17.39 18.90 4.55
N GLU A 236 16.43 18.55 5.40
CA GLU A 236 16.65 17.62 6.53
C GLU A 236 16.97 16.21 6.03
N THR A 237 16.25 15.71 5.00
CA THR A 237 16.52 14.41 4.38
C THR A 237 17.88 14.38 3.67
N LYS A 238 18.23 15.44 2.91
CA LYS A 238 19.56 15.54 2.26
C LYS A 238 20.70 15.65 3.28
N ALA A 239 20.54 16.44 4.34
CA ALA A 239 21.54 16.56 5.40
C ALA A 239 21.77 15.22 6.11
N PHE A 240 20.71 14.46 6.38
CA PHE A 240 20.82 13.12 6.97
C PHE A 240 21.58 12.15 6.06
N VAL A 241 21.25 12.07 4.77
CA VAL A 241 21.93 11.21 3.79
C VAL A 241 23.42 11.59 3.68
N GLN A 242 23.75 12.90 3.59
CA GLN A 242 25.12 13.37 3.49
C GLN A 242 25.95 13.09 4.75
N ALA A 243 25.37 13.26 5.95
CA ALA A 243 26.05 12.99 7.21
C ALA A 243 26.43 11.50 7.34
N GLU A 244 25.55 10.60 6.90
CA GLU A 244 25.78 9.17 6.97
C GLU A 244 26.74 8.67 5.87
N THR A 245 26.76 9.31 4.69
CA THR A 245 27.72 8.97 3.63
C THR A 245 29.14 9.31 4.06
N LYS A 246 29.35 10.43 4.76
CA LYS A 246 30.66 10.80 5.37
C LYS A 246 31.12 9.81 6.42
N LYS A 247 30.23 9.26 7.25
CA LYS A 247 30.57 8.24 8.27
C LYS A 247 30.95 6.88 7.67
N ALA A 248 30.54 6.58 6.45
CA ALA A 248 30.84 5.33 5.78
C ALA A 248 32.15 5.36 4.98
N GLN A 249 32.80 6.54 4.86
CA GLN A 249 34.07 6.74 4.16
C GLN A 249 35.27 6.89 5.10
N ILE A 250 35.05 6.78 6.42
CA ILE A 250 36.08 6.69 7.49
C ILE A 250 36.07 5.25 8.04
#